data_c910e020bb63f87d22f677f09fdd3fd1
#
_entry.id   c910e020bb63f87d22f677f09fdd3fd1
#
_cell.length_a   1.000
_cell.length_b   1.000
_cell.length_c   1.000
_cell.angle_alpha   90.00
_cell.angle_beta   90.00
_cell.angle_gamma   90.00
#
_symmetry.space_group_name_H-M   'P 1'
#
loop_
_entity.id
_entity.type
_entity.pdbx_description
1 polymer ?
#
loop_
_entity_poly.entity_id
_entity_poly.type
_entity_poly.pdbx_seq_one_letter_code
_entity_poly.pdbx_strand_id
1 'polypeptide(L)'
;MNLVSIGIIAGVILVALFVLGLILTRLYRRASKEVSFVRTGFGGEKVIMNGGAMVLPVLHEIIPVNMNTLRLEVRRAAQQALITRDRMRVDVMAEFYVRVKPSAESIATAAQTLGMKTMSPDELKDLVEGKFVDALRAVAAEMAMEELHEKRVDFVQKVQQVVSEDLFKNGLELETVSLTGLDQTSFEFFNPQNAFDAEGLTKLTETIEGRRKKRNEIEQDTDLAIKTKNLEAEQQRLKISREEEYAKLEQEREIAVRRAEQEASIAEQEAQKKREAEEAKIAAEREVDLKRIAAERDIKNEDIRKAQAVEQAEVERRKAIELAEQDRAIAVAEKSRAESEAKAEAD
;
A
#
# COMPACT_ATOMS: atom_id res chain seq x y z
N MET A 1 -73.56 0.17 47.07
CA MET A 1 -72.15 0.34 46.86
C MET A 1 -71.87 1.82 47.05
N ASN A 2 -71.06 2.20 48.09
CA ASN A 2 -70.87 3.61 48.43
C ASN A 2 -69.96 4.30 47.38
N LEU A 3 -70.23 5.56 47.07
CA LEU A 3 -69.46 6.36 46.10
C LEU A 3 -67.93 6.32 46.39
N VAL A 4 -67.60 6.21 47.67
CA VAL A 4 -66.20 6.05 48.11
C VAL A 4 -65.58 4.73 47.66
N SER A 5 -66.28 3.64 47.73
CA SER A 5 -65.85 2.31 47.32
C SER A 5 -65.67 2.24 45.78
N ILE A 6 -66.55 2.91 45.03
CA ILE A 6 -66.40 3.03 43.56
C ILE A 6 -65.16 3.85 43.20
N GLY A 7 -64.87 4.96 43.92
CA GLY A 7 -63.73 5.76 43.73
C GLY A 7 -62.41 4.99 44.01
N ILE A 8 -62.36 4.22 45.09
CA ILE A 8 -61.21 3.38 45.42
C ILE A 8 -60.99 2.30 44.36
N ILE A 9 -62.05 1.60 43.91
CA ILE A 9 -61.91 0.58 42.86
C ILE A 9 -61.45 1.19 41.55
N ALA A 10 -61.96 2.35 41.14
CA ALA A 10 -61.56 3.07 39.96
C ALA A 10 -60.06 3.49 40.05
N GLY A 11 -59.58 3.97 41.23
CA GLY A 11 -58.22 4.31 41.49
C GLY A 11 -57.27 3.10 41.38
N VAL A 12 -57.65 1.98 41.95
CA VAL A 12 -56.86 0.72 41.86
C VAL A 12 -56.75 0.23 40.40
N ILE A 13 -57.84 0.30 39.64
CA ILE A 13 -57.85 -0.09 38.22
C ILE A 13 -56.92 0.84 37.40
N LEU A 14 -56.96 2.16 37.65
CA LEU A 14 -56.06 3.11 36.97
C LEU A 14 -54.61 2.84 37.30
N VAL A 15 -54.25 2.59 38.54
CA VAL A 15 -52.89 2.21 38.97
C VAL A 15 -52.45 0.90 38.33
N ALA A 16 -53.33 -0.10 38.29
CA ALA A 16 -53.06 -1.40 37.68
C ALA A 16 -52.85 -1.27 36.17
N LEU A 17 -53.65 -0.46 35.46
CA LEU A 17 -53.46 -0.16 34.05
C LEU A 17 -52.14 0.62 33.77
N PHE A 18 -51.80 1.55 34.64
CA PHE A 18 -50.53 2.30 34.53
C PHE A 18 -49.33 1.36 34.72
N VAL A 19 -49.33 0.53 35.74
CA VAL A 19 -48.30 -0.48 36.00
C VAL A 19 -48.20 -1.46 34.83
N LEU A 20 -49.36 -1.93 34.33
CA LEU A 20 -49.38 -2.79 33.14
C LEU A 20 -48.76 -2.09 31.92
N GLY A 21 -49.09 -0.83 31.71
CA GLY A 21 -48.49 0.01 30.65
C GLY A 21 -46.96 0.10 30.78
N LEU A 22 -46.44 0.34 31.99
CA LEU A 22 -45.00 0.36 32.26
C LEU A 22 -44.35 -1.03 31.99
N ILE A 23 -44.98 -2.11 32.37
CA ILE A 23 -44.52 -3.46 32.09
C ILE A 23 -44.47 -3.71 30.58
N LEU A 24 -45.52 -3.38 29.85
CA LEU A 24 -45.59 -3.56 28.40
C LEU A 24 -44.52 -2.73 27.67
N THR A 25 -44.25 -1.50 28.10
CA THR A 25 -43.18 -0.68 27.51
C THR A 25 -41.78 -1.26 27.76
N ARG A 26 -41.55 -1.88 28.93
CA ARG A 26 -40.29 -2.57 29.22
C ARG A 26 -40.08 -3.86 28.44
N LEU A 27 -41.19 -4.54 28.10
CA LEU A 27 -41.17 -5.77 27.30
C LEU A 27 -41.02 -5.52 25.81
N TYR A 28 -41.21 -4.26 25.35
CA TYR A 28 -41.07 -3.91 23.96
C TYR A 28 -39.64 -3.57 23.65
N ARG A 29 -38.92 -4.41 22.86
CA ARG A 29 -37.57 -4.17 22.37
C ARG A 29 -37.61 -3.66 20.94
N ARG A 30 -36.85 -2.59 20.70
CA ARG A 30 -36.74 -1.95 19.39
C ARG A 30 -35.42 -2.32 18.75
N ALA A 31 -35.46 -2.70 17.49
CA ALA A 31 -34.26 -2.75 16.63
C ALA A 31 -33.85 -1.34 16.22
N SER A 32 -32.57 -1.09 16.04
CA SER A 32 -32.02 0.11 15.44
C SER A 32 -31.47 -0.21 14.04
N LYS A 33 -31.04 0.81 13.33
CA LYS A 33 -30.32 0.59 12.06
C LYS A 33 -28.96 -0.08 12.25
N GLU A 34 -28.37 0.12 13.43
CA GLU A 34 -27.05 -0.42 13.78
C GLU A 34 -27.14 -1.84 14.35
N VAL A 35 -28.26 -2.15 15.02
CA VAL A 35 -28.42 -3.44 15.71
C VAL A 35 -29.81 -4.01 15.41
N SER A 36 -29.82 -5.13 14.71
CA SER A 36 -30.96 -6.01 14.55
C SER A 36 -30.91 -7.08 15.63
N PHE A 37 -32.00 -7.79 15.84
CA PHE A 37 -32.00 -8.93 16.74
C PHE A 37 -32.89 -10.07 16.26
N VAL A 38 -32.47 -11.28 16.63
CA VAL A 38 -33.23 -12.48 16.43
C VAL A 38 -33.87 -12.87 17.77
N ARG A 39 -35.20 -13.01 17.78
CA ARG A 39 -35.93 -13.50 18.93
C ARG A 39 -36.27 -14.96 18.72
N THR A 40 -35.84 -15.79 19.65
CA THR A 40 -36.13 -17.23 19.70
C THR A 40 -37.02 -17.58 20.90
N GLY A 41 -37.64 -18.75 20.94
CA GLY A 41 -38.49 -19.23 22.02
C GLY A 41 -39.94 -19.38 21.60
N PHE A 42 -40.88 -19.00 22.48
CA PHE A 42 -42.29 -19.18 22.21
C PHE A 42 -42.76 -18.46 20.95
N GLY A 43 -43.39 -19.18 20.03
CA GLY A 43 -43.80 -18.68 18.72
C GLY A 43 -42.75 -18.77 17.64
N GLY A 44 -41.64 -19.48 17.91
CA GLY A 44 -40.56 -19.73 16.94
C GLY A 44 -39.56 -18.56 16.76
N GLU A 45 -38.69 -18.72 15.81
CA GLU A 45 -37.71 -17.73 15.46
C GLU A 45 -38.31 -16.56 14.69
N LYS A 46 -37.99 -15.34 15.09
CA LYS A 46 -38.40 -14.13 14.38
C LYS A 46 -37.24 -13.12 14.31
N VAL A 47 -36.87 -12.73 13.09
CA VAL A 47 -35.86 -11.70 12.83
C VAL A 47 -36.50 -10.32 12.85
N ILE A 48 -35.95 -9.40 13.63
CA ILE A 48 -36.43 -8.03 13.77
C ILE A 48 -35.33 -7.10 13.22
N MET A 49 -35.52 -6.61 12.00
CA MET A 49 -34.61 -5.70 11.32
C MET A 49 -35.00 -4.24 11.51
N ASN A 50 -36.31 -3.96 11.32
CA ASN A 50 -36.87 -2.62 11.43
C ASN A 50 -38.10 -2.67 12.34
N GLY A 51 -38.16 -1.77 13.31
CA GLY A 51 -39.27 -1.73 14.25
C GLY A 51 -38.93 -2.39 15.59
N GLY A 52 -39.85 -3.16 16.14
CA GLY A 52 -39.66 -3.81 17.44
C GLY A 52 -40.56 -5.01 17.63
N ALA A 53 -40.30 -5.74 18.69
CA ALA A 53 -41.10 -6.91 19.08
C ALA A 53 -41.30 -6.96 20.59
N MET A 54 -42.36 -7.57 21.00
CA MET A 54 -42.60 -7.95 22.40
C MET A 54 -41.70 -9.12 22.77
N VAL A 55 -40.96 -8.94 23.85
CA VAL A 55 -40.00 -9.91 24.36
C VAL A 55 -40.34 -10.22 25.81
N LEU A 56 -40.73 -11.45 26.06
CA LEU A 56 -40.99 -11.96 27.39
C LEU A 56 -39.74 -12.68 27.90
N PRO A 57 -39.01 -12.13 28.86
CA PRO A 57 -37.65 -12.63 29.23
C PRO A 57 -37.60 -14.10 29.64
N VAL A 58 -38.75 -14.67 30.11
CA VAL A 58 -38.83 -16.08 30.51
C VAL A 58 -39.07 -17.01 29.31
N LEU A 59 -39.71 -16.50 28.26
CA LEU A 59 -40.18 -17.30 27.12
C LEU A 59 -39.38 -17.05 25.85
N HIS A 60 -38.69 -15.92 25.80
CA HIS A 60 -37.92 -15.48 24.62
C HIS A 60 -36.49 -15.18 24.97
N GLU A 61 -35.59 -15.61 24.13
CA GLU A 61 -34.22 -15.20 24.09
C GLU A 61 -33.97 -14.23 22.94
N ILE A 62 -33.04 -13.29 23.11
CA ILE A 62 -32.67 -12.31 22.09
C ILE A 62 -31.19 -12.45 21.78
N ILE A 63 -30.88 -12.60 20.52
CA ILE A 63 -29.53 -12.56 20.01
C ILE A 63 -29.38 -11.25 19.19
N PRO A 64 -28.69 -10.23 19.71
CA PRO A 64 -28.42 -9.01 18.95
C PRO A 64 -27.39 -9.29 17.85
N VAL A 65 -27.56 -8.62 16.72
CA VAL A 65 -26.68 -8.72 15.55
C VAL A 65 -26.29 -7.33 15.11
N ASN A 66 -24.98 -7.05 15.05
CA ASN A 66 -24.46 -5.79 14.58
C ASN A 66 -24.58 -5.69 13.06
N MET A 67 -25.20 -4.61 12.58
CA MET A 67 -25.43 -4.34 11.15
C MET A 67 -24.40 -3.37 10.55
N ASN A 68 -23.52 -2.81 11.39
CA ASN A 68 -22.48 -1.89 10.92
C ASN A 68 -21.39 -2.64 10.15
N THR A 69 -20.78 -1.95 9.21
CA THR A 69 -19.59 -2.45 8.52
C THR A 69 -18.40 -2.43 9.46
N LEU A 70 -17.74 -3.56 9.58
CA LEU A 70 -16.54 -3.75 10.37
C LEU A 70 -15.32 -3.83 9.46
N ARG A 71 -14.28 -3.07 9.82
CA ARG A 71 -12.97 -3.15 9.17
C ARG A 71 -12.12 -4.19 9.89
N LEU A 72 -11.75 -5.23 9.19
CA LEU A 72 -10.91 -6.32 9.69
C LEU A 72 -9.58 -6.30 8.94
N GLU A 73 -8.51 -5.98 9.64
CA GLU A 73 -7.17 -5.95 9.08
C GLU A 73 -6.50 -7.31 9.22
N VAL A 74 -5.95 -7.81 8.11
CA VAL A 74 -5.15 -9.03 8.05
C VAL A 74 -3.77 -8.69 7.51
N ARG A 75 -2.74 -9.04 8.29
CA ARG A 75 -1.35 -8.87 7.91
C ARG A 75 -0.66 -10.23 7.88
N ARG A 76 -0.02 -10.52 6.75
CA ARG A 76 0.84 -11.70 6.57
C ARG A 76 2.19 -11.24 6.07
N ALA A 77 3.21 -11.34 6.91
CA ALA A 77 4.55 -10.83 6.65
C ALA A 77 5.61 -11.73 7.27
N ALA A 78 6.83 -11.57 6.85
CA ALA A 78 8.01 -12.26 7.37
C ALA A 78 7.86 -13.80 7.27
N GLN A 79 7.90 -14.52 8.38
CA GLN A 79 7.74 -15.98 8.41
C GLN A 79 6.34 -16.45 7.99
N GLN A 80 5.33 -15.59 8.15
CA GLN A 80 3.95 -15.89 7.77
C GLN A 80 3.58 -15.33 6.39
N ALA A 81 4.56 -14.82 5.65
CA ALA A 81 4.38 -14.30 4.30
C ALA A 81 3.71 -15.33 3.37
N LEU A 82 2.95 -14.85 2.41
CA LEU A 82 2.32 -15.71 1.42
C LEU A 82 3.36 -16.21 0.42
N ILE A 83 3.11 -17.37 -0.16
CA ILE A 83 3.96 -17.95 -1.19
C ILE A 83 3.22 -17.85 -2.53
N THR A 84 3.87 -17.27 -3.51
CA THR A 84 3.34 -17.11 -4.86
C THR A 84 3.54 -18.37 -5.69
N ARG A 85 2.94 -18.42 -6.89
CA ARG A 85 3.11 -19.52 -7.86
C ARG A 85 4.60 -19.77 -8.21
N ASP A 86 5.37 -18.70 -8.28
CA ASP A 86 6.80 -18.72 -8.60
C ASP A 86 7.72 -18.86 -7.38
N ARG A 87 7.18 -19.38 -6.26
CA ARG A 87 7.88 -19.66 -5.01
C ARG A 87 8.50 -18.45 -4.30
N MET A 88 8.06 -17.27 -4.65
CA MET A 88 8.47 -16.05 -3.96
C MET A 88 7.63 -15.83 -2.71
N ARG A 89 8.23 -15.25 -1.67
CA ARG A 89 7.51 -14.82 -0.46
C ARG A 89 7.09 -13.38 -0.60
N VAL A 90 5.83 -13.11 -0.25
CA VAL A 90 5.18 -11.81 -0.36
C VAL A 90 4.55 -11.42 0.96
N ASP A 91 4.92 -10.26 1.45
CA ASP A 91 4.28 -9.61 2.59
C ASP A 91 3.02 -8.90 2.10
N VAL A 92 1.89 -9.29 2.69
CA VAL A 92 0.57 -8.77 2.32
C VAL A 92 -0.10 -8.14 3.53
N MET A 93 -0.64 -6.95 3.34
CA MET A 93 -1.54 -6.29 4.26
C MET A 93 -2.84 -5.96 3.54
N ALA A 94 -3.94 -6.51 4.02
CA ALA A 94 -5.25 -6.33 3.43
C ALA A 94 -6.30 -5.97 4.49
N GLU A 95 -7.21 -5.10 4.12
CA GLU A 95 -8.36 -4.72 4.93
C GLU A 95 -9.63 -5.25 4.28
N PHE A 96 -10.42 -5.95 5.07
CA PHE A 96 -11.69 -6.52 4.67
C PHE A 96 -12.82 -5.76 5.35
N TYR A 97 -13.72 -5.20 4.56
CA TYR A 97 -14.90 -4.50 5.04
C TYR A 97 -16.08 -5.44 4.99
N VAL A 98 -16.50 -5.89 6.15
CA VAL A 98 -17.50 -6.97 6.32
C VAL A 98 -18.68 -6.45 7.12
N ARG A 99 -19.88 -6.84 6.73
CA ARG A 99 -21.11 -6.61 7.51
C ARG A 99 -22.02 -7.83 7.46
N VAL A 100 -23.01 -7.85 8.31
CA VAL A 100 -24.12 -8.81 8.18
C VAL A 100 -25.01 -8.37 7.02
N LYS A 101 -25.30 -9.29 6.10
CA LYS A 101 -26.17 -8.98 4.96
C LYS A 101 -27.58 -8.60 5.47
N PRO A 102 -28.17 -7.48 5.01
CA PRO A 102 -29.45 -6.98 5.51
C PRO A 102 -30.65 -7.77 4.94
N SER A 103 -30.66 -9.06 5.19
CA SER A 103 -31.79 -9.97 4.87
C SER A 103 -32.16 -10.79 6.11
N ALA A 104 -33.43 -11.12 6.25
CA ALA A 104 -33.89 -11.89 7.38
C ALA A 104 -33.19 -13.25 7.52
N GLU A 105 -32.96 -13.93 6.41
CA GLU A 105 -32.23 -15.19 6.34
C GLU A 105 -30.79 -15.06 6.82
N SER A 106 -30.07 -14.04 6.32
CA SER A 106 -28.66 -13.82 6.68
C SER A 106 -28.49 -13.39 8.14
N ILE A 107 -29.42 -12.59 8.67
CA ILE A 107 -29.41 -12.19 10.09
C ILE A 107 -29.69 -13.41 10.99
N ALA A 108 -30.62 -14.28 10.60
CA ALA A 108 -30.87 -15.54 11.32
C ALA A 108 -29.62 -16.44 11.31
N THR A 109 -29.03 -16.62 10.13
CA THR A 109 -27.78 -17.39 9.97
C THR A 109 -26.65 -16.79 10.80
N ALA A 110 -26.46 -15.47 10.77
CA ALA A 110 -25.44 -14.80 11.57
C ALA A 110 -25.67 -14.95 13.07
N ALA A 111 -26.92 -14.82 13.53
CA ALA A 111 -27.26 -15.06 14.93
C ALA A 111 -26.97 -16.51 15.35
N GLN A 112 -27.25 -17.49 14.50
CA GLN A 112 -27.01 -18.90 14.76
C GLN A 112 -25.52 -19.27 14.75
N THR A 113 -24.76 -18.77 13.78
CA THR A 113 -23.36 -19.17 13.57
C THR A 113 -22.36 -18.34 14.37
N LEU A 114 -22.65 -17.05 14.53
CA LEU A 114 -21.75 -16.09 15.16
C LEU A 114 -22.26 -15.65 16.55
N GLY A 115 -23.57 -15.62 16.74
CA GLY A 115 -24.18 -15.21 17.99
C GLY A 115 -23.76 -13.79 18.41
N MET A 116 -23.40 -13.65 19.69
CA MET A 116 -22.95 -12.37 20.28
C MET A 116 -21.63 -11.83 19.70
N LYS A 117 -20.85 -12.66 19.01
CA LYS A 117 -19.55 -12.24 18.45
C LYS A 117 -19.67 -11.17 17.38
N THR A 118 -20.86 -11.04 16.77
CA THR A 118 -21.13 -9.92 15.84
C THR A 118 -21.03 -8.55 16.50
N MET A 119 -21.23 -8.48 17.82
CA MET A 119 -21.14 -7.24 18.61
C MET A 119 -19.71 -6.88 19.00
N SER A 120 -18.78 -7.83 18.91
CA SER A 120 -17.37 -7.65 19.24
C SER A 120 -16.52 -7.80 17.97
N PRO A 121 -15.92 -6.69 17.43
CA PRO A 121 -15.11 -6.76 16.23
C PRO A 121 -13.92 -7.72 16.35
N ASP A 122 -13.28 -7.78 17.51
CA ASP A 122 -12.11 -8.63 17.75
C ASP A 122 -12.48 -10.11 17.75
N GLU A 123 -13.57 -10.49 18.42
CA GLU A 123 -14.05 -11.87 18.42
C GLU A 123 -14.54 -12.34 17.04
N LEU A 124 -15.14 -11.43 16.29
CA LEU A 124 -15.51 -11.70 14.90
C LEU A 124 -14.29 -11.87 14.03
N LYS A 125 -13.28 -11.00 14.20
CA LYS A 125 -11.99 -11.11 13.50
C LYS A 125 -11.36 -12.47 13.73
N ASP A 126 -11.22 -12.89 14.98
CA ASP A 126 -10.60 -14.18 15.33
C ASP A 126 -11.30 -15.37 14.64
N LEU A 127 -12.63 -15.27 14.47
CA LEU A 127 -13.39 -16.33 13.83
C LEU A 127 -13.21 -16.38 12.31
N VAL A 128 -13.11 -15.20 11.66
CA VAL A 128 -13.11 -15.13 10.19
C VAL A 128 -11.70 -14.92 9.59
N GLU A 129 -10.70 -14.53 10.39
CA GLU A 129 -9.34 -14.26 9.93
C GLU A 129 -8.74 -15.46 9.18
N GLY A 130 -8.97 -16.68 9.69
CA GLY A 130 -8.50 -17.89 9.02
C GLY A 130 -8.99 -18.01 7.58
N LYS A 131 -10.26 -17.66 7.32
CA LYS A 131 -10.86 -17.69 5.97
C LYS A 131 -10.21 -16.66 5.04
N PHE A 132 -9.93 -15.46 5.55
CA PHE A 132 -9.25 -14.42 4.78
C PHE A 132 -7.82 -14.84 4.41
N VAL A 133 -7.10 -15.41 5.38
CA VAL A 133 -5.74 -15.91 5.17
C VAL A 133 -5.70 -17.02 4.14
N ASP A 134 -6.65 -17.95 4.23
CA ASP A 134 -6.71 -19.08 3.29
C ASP A 134 -7.05 -18.59 1.87
N ALA A 135 -7.99 -17.65 1.74
CA ALA A 135 -8.29 -17.04 0.45
C ALA A 135 -7.08 -16.27 -0.13
N LEU A 136 -6.41 -15.44 0.70
CA LEU A 136 -5.21 -14.73 0.29
C LEU A 136 -4.11 -15.70 -0.17
N ARG A 137 -3.91 -16.80 0.58
CA ARG A 137 -2.92 -17.84 0.26
C ARG A 137 -3.26 -18.58 -1.02
N ALA A 138 -4.52 -18.96 -1.21
CA ALA A 138 -4.97 -19.66 -2.39
C ALA A 138 -4.75 -18.82 -3.66
N VAL A 139 -5.20 -17.56 -3.63
CA VAL A 139 -5.06 -16.66 -4.78
C VAL A 139 -3.60 -16.26 -5.03
N ALA A 140 -2.79 -16.04 -3.98
CA ALA A 140 -1.36 -15.77 -4.14
C ALA A 140 -0.62 -16.95 -4.80
N ALA A 141 -0.99 -18.18 -4.46
CA ALA A 141 -0.41 -19.38 -5.07
C ALA A 141 -0.76 -19.56 -6.57
N GLU A 142 -1.77 -18.89 -7.07
CA GLU A 142 -2.15 -18.90 -8.50
C GLU A 142 -1.39 -17.88 -9.35
N MET A 143 -0.81 -16.85 -8.74
CA MET A 143 -0.20 -15.72 -9.43
C MET A 143 1.30 -15.64 -9.16
N ALA A 144 2.08 -15.24 -10.17
CA ALA A 144 3.50 -14.94 -9.99
C ALA A 144 3.67 -13.58 -9.27
N MET A 145 4.81 -13.35 -8.65
CA MET A 145 5.12 -12.10 -7.94
C MET A 145 4.94 -10.86 -8.83
N GLU A 146 5.42 -10.92 -10.06
CA GLU A 146 5.32 -9.85 -11.04
C GLU A 146 3.85 -9.59 -11.44
N GLU A 147 3.08 -10.67 -11.65
CA GLU A 147 1.64 -10.58 -11.94
C GLU A 147 0.85 -9.96 -10.77
N LEU A 148 1.20 -10.30 -9.53
CA LEU A 148 0.58 -9.70 -8.34
C LEU A 148 0.79 -8.18 -8.28
N HIS A 149 1.95 -7.72 -8.72
CA HIS A 149 2.28 -6.29 -8.73
C HIS A 149 1.59 -5.54 -9.87
N GLU A 150 1.60 -6.12 -11.07
CA GLU A 150 1.00 -5.53 -12.27
C GLU A 150 -0.52 -5.62 -12.29
N LYS A 151 -1.07 -6.77 -11.85
CA LYS A 151 -2.51 -7.09 -11.89
C LYS A 151 -3.13 -7.10 -10.49
N ARG A 152 -2.79 -6.10 -9.69
CA ARG A 152 -3.28 -5.97 -8.32
C ARG A 152 -4.81 -6.01 -8.20
N VAL A 153 -5.51 -5.44 -9.17
CA VAL A 153 -6.97 -5.42 -9.22
C VAL A 153 -7.54 -6.83 -9.37
N ASP A 154 -6.94 -7.62 -10.26
CA ASP A 154 -7.38 -9.00 -10.50
C ASP A 154 -7.17 -9.87 -9.24
N PHE A 155 -6.04 -9.67 -8.54
CA PHE A 155 -5.79 -10.33 -7.27
C PHE A 155 -6.87 -10.01 -6.24
N VAL A 156 -7.19 -8.73 -6.05
CA VAL A 156 -8.24 -8.29 -5.11
C VAL A 156 -9.59 -8.86 -5.49
N GLN A 157 -9.97 -8.87 -6.78
CA GLN A 157 -11.23 -9.42 -7.25
C GLN A 157 -11.34 -10.93 -6.99
N LYS A 158 -10.29 -11.68 -7.26
CA LYS A 158 -10.25 -13.12 -6.98
C LYS A 158 -10.38 -13.40 -5.48
N VAL A 159 -9.63 -12.68 -4.64
CA VAL A 159 -9.73 -12.78 -3.19
C VAL A 159 -11.15 -12.45 -2.72
N GLN A 160 -11.73 -11.37 -3.24
CA GLN A 160 -13.10 -10.97 -2.91
C GLN A 160 -14.12 -12.06 -3.27
N GLN A 161 -13.96 -12.69 -4.42
CA GLN A 161 -14.85 -13.79 -4.84
C GLN A 161 -14.77 -14.98 -3.89
N VAL A 162 -13.56 -15.46 -3.60
CA VAL A 162 -13.35 -16.62 -2.71
C VAL A 162 -13.87 -16.34 -1.31
N VAL A 163 -13.52 -15.18 -0.75
CA VAL A 163 -13.96 -14.78 0.60
C VAL A 163 -15.46 -14.62 0.69
N SER A 164 -16.11 -14.05 -0.34
CA SER A 164 -17.57 -13.82 -0.34
C SER A 164 -18.37 -15.10 -0.21
N GLU A 165 -17.94 -16.18 -0.87
CA GLU A 165 -18.59 -17.48 -0.78
C GLU A 165 -18.55 -18.06 0.64
N ASP A 166 -17.42 -17.90 1.33
CA ASP A 166 -17.25 -18.43 2.68
C ASP A 166 -17.93 -17.56 3.76
N LEU A 167 -17.95 -16.25 3.56
CA LEU A 167 -18.66 -15.33 4.46
C LEU A 167 -20.18 -15.52 4.36
N PHE A 168 -20.69 -15.76 3.17
CA PHE A 168 -22.11 -15.97 2.94
C PHE A 168 -22.68 -17.13 3.78
N LYS A 169 -21.92 -18.21 3.98
CA LYS A 169 -22.29 -19.33 4.84
C LYS A 169 -22.54 -18.94 6.31
N ASN A 170 -21.98 -17.81 6.74
CA ASN A 170 -22.17 -17.25 8.08
C ASN A 170 -23.13 -16.06 8.12
N GLY A 171 -23.86 -15.78 7.03
CA GLY A 171 -24.76 -14.63 6.93
C GLY A 171 -24.04 -13.29 6.78
N LEU A 172 -22.72 -13.31 6.54
CA LEU A 172 -21.90 -12.10 6.32
C LEU A 172 -21.84 -11.76 4.84
N GLU A 173 -21.65 -10.48 4.57
CA GLU A 173 -21.41 -9.92 3.23
C GLU A 173 -20.09 -9.17 3.24
N LEU A 174 -19.28 -9.40 2.22
CA LEU A 174 -18.06 -8.64 1.97
C LEU A 174 -18.39 -7.44 1.11
N GLU A 175 -18.24 -6.23 1.65
CA GLU A 175 -18.49 -5.00 0.89
C GLU A 175 -17.32 -4.69 -0.05
N THR A 176 -16.10 -4.71 0.47
CA THR A 176 -14.90 -4.45 -0.31
C THR A 176 -13.67 -5.02 0.37
N VAL A 177 -12.63 -5.21 -0.43
CA VAL A 177 -11.29 -5.56 0.03
C VAL A 177 -10.34 -4.47 -0.42
N SER A 178 -9.55 -3.95 0.51
CA SER A 178 -8.48 -3.00 0.23
C SER A 178 -7.13 -3.66 0.50
N LEU A 179 -6.29 -3.71 -0.51
CA LEU A 179 -4.91 -4.19 -0.36
C LEU A 179 -4.02 -2.98 -0.03
N THR A 180 -3.63 -2.82 1.23
CA THR A 180 -2.87 -1.66 1.72
C THR A 180 -1.37 -1.84 1.60
N GLY A 181 -0.88 -3.08 1.65
CA GLY A 181 0.54 -3.42 1.47
C GLY A 181 0.72 -4.66 0.62
N LEU A 182 1.68 -4.60 -0.30
CA LEU A 182 2.12 -5.72 -1.11
C LEU A 182 3.60 -5.53 -1.43
N ASP A 183 4.46 -6.25 -0.72
CA ASP A 183 5.90 -6.12 -0.84
C ASP A 183 6.57 -7.49 -0.86
N GLN A 184 7.78 -7.54 -1.43
CA GLN A 184 8.58 -8.74 -1.38
C GLN A 184 9.15 -8.91 0.04
N THR A 185 9.03 -10.12 0.58
CA THR A 185 9.60 -10.46 1.90
C THR A 185 11.13 -10.41 1.85
N SER A 186 11.75 -9.88 2.92
CA SER A 186 13.21 -9.83 3.06
C SER A 186 13.86 -11.21 3.03
N PHE A 187 15.08 -11.31 2.51
CA PHE A 187 15.86 -12.55 2.37
C PHE A 187 16.01 -13.36 3.66
N GLU A 188 16.12 -12.69 4.79
CA GLU A 188 16.33 -13.30 6.10
C GLU A 188 15.18 -14.21 6.58
N PHE A 189 13.98 -14.03 6.00
CA PHE A 189 12.81 -14.85 6.31
C PHE A 189 12.64 -16.08 5.42
N PHE A 190 13.51 -16.25 4.43
CA PHE A 190 13.54 -17.47 3.64
C PHE A 190 14.37 -18.53 4.35
N ASN A 191 13.85 -19.73 4.44
CA ASN A 191 14.56 -20.87 5.02
C ASN A 191 15.31 -21.66 3.92
N PRO A 192 16.65 -21.59 3.87
CA PRO A 192 17.42 -22.30 2.82
C PRO A 192 17.29 -23.82 2.88
N GLN A 193 16.85 -24.39 4.01
CA GLN A 193 16.64 -25.82 4.19
C GLN A 193 15.26 -26.28 3.72
N ASN A 194 14.36 -25.35 3.43
CA ASN A 194 13.05 -25.66 2.85
C ASN A 194 13.15 -25.60 1.33
N ALA A 195 12.76 -26.68 0.65
CA ALA A 195 12.86 -26.80 -0.82
C ALA A 195 12.16 -25.65 -1.57
N PHE A 196 10.99 -25.20 -1.10
CA PHE A 196 10.24 -24.10 -1.72
C PHE A 196 10.94 -22.75 -1.54
N ASP A 197 11.46 -22.49 -0.34
CA ASP A 197 12.18 -21.26 -0.06
C ASP A 197 13.54 -21.22 -0.76
N ALA A 198 14.23 -22.35 -0.86
CA ALA A 198 15.49 -22.48 -1.58
C ALA A 198 15.33 -22.18 -3.08
N GLU A 199 14.24 -22.66 -3.70
CA GLU A 199 13.91 -22.36 -5.09
C GLU A 199 13.65 -20.86 -5.27
N GLY A 200 12.85 -20.26 -4.37
CA GLY A 200 12.57 -18.81 -4.36
C GLY A 200 13.84 -17.96 -4.18
N LEU A 201 14.72 -18.35 -3.25
CA LEU A 201 16.01 -17.70 -3.04
C LEU A 201 16.92 -17.75 -4.27
N THR A 202 16.99 -18.92 -4.93
CA THR A 202 17.79 -19.09 -6.15
C THR A 202 17.29 -18.14 -7.22
N LYS A 203 16.00 -18.17 -7.53
CA LYS A 203 15.37 -17.30 -8.52
C LYS A 203 15.54 -15.81 -8.22
N LEU A 204 15.39 -15.44 -6.94
CA LEU A 204 15.58 -14.07 -6.50
C LEU A 204 17.03 -13.62 -6.67
N THR A 205 17.99 -14.47 -6.28
CA THR A 205 19.43 -14.19 -6.44
C THR A 205 19.80 -14.06 -7.91
N GLU A 206 19.35 -14.96 -8.76
CA GLU A 206 19.55 -14.90 -10.23
C GLU A 206 19.00 -13.59 -10.81
N THR A 207 17.79 -13.20 -10.40
CA THR A 207 17.16 -11.96 -10.88
C THR A 207 17.95 -10.73 -10.44
N ILE A 208 18.36 -10.67 -9.18
CA ILE A 208 19.14 -9.55 -8.62
C ILE A 208 20.49 -9.46 -9.28
N GLU A 209 21.25 -10.56 -9.36
CA GLU A 209 22.58 -10.56 -9.97
C GLU A 209 22.51 -10.33 -11.48
N GLY A 210 21.49 -10.85 -12.16
CA GLY A 210 21.24 -10.53 -13.57
C GLY A 210 20.99 -9.04 -13.82
N ARG A 211 20.15 -8.41 -13.00
CA ARG A 211 19.89 -6.95 -13.06
C ARG A 211 21.12 -6.14 -12.68
N ARG A 212 21.91 -6.59 -11.70
CA ARG A 212 23.15 -5.97 -11.28
C ARG A 212 24.21 -6.03 -12.40
N LYS A 213 24.36 -7.19 -13.05
CA LYS A 213 25.25 -7.34 -14.20
C LYS A 213 24.86 -6.39 -15.33
N LYS A 214 23.58 -6.37 -15.69
CA LYS A 214 23.08 -5.48 -16.75
C LYS A 214 23.28 -3.99 -16.42
N ARG A 215 23.10 -3.61 -15.16
CA ARG A 215 23.37 -2.24 -14.70
C ARG A 215 24.87 -1.90 -14.83
N ASN A 216 25.75 -2.81 -14.42
CA ASN A 216 27.21 -2.61 -14.54
C ASN A 216 27.63 -2.54 -16.02
N GLU A 217 27.05 -3.34 -16.90
CA GLU A 217 27.29 -3.27 -18.35
C GLU A 217 26.88 -1.89 -18.90
N ILE A 218 25.69 -1.42 -18.57
CA ILE A 218 25.20 -0.08 -18.98
C ILE A 218 26.10 1.02 -18.42
N GLU A 219 26.55 0.92 -17.19
CA GLU A 219 27.45 1.89 -16.55
C GLU A 219 28.81 1.92 -17.25
N GLN A 220 29.40 0.75 -17.53
CA GLN A 220 30.64 0.64 -18.26
C GLN A 220 30.54 1.16 -19.71
N ASP A 221 29.46 0.82 -20.41
CA ASP A 221 29.22 1.30 -21.77
C ASP A 221 29.04 2.82 -21.79
N THR A 222 28.34 3.36 -20.80
CA THR A 222 28.15 4.80 -20.63
C THR A 222 29.46 5.50 -20.35
N ASP A 223 30.27 4.96 -19.44
CA ASP A 223 31.61 5.49 -19.13
C ASP A 223 32.55 5.45 -20.32
N LEU A 224 32.55 4.36 -21.09
CA LEU A 224 33.31 4.26 -22.33
C LEU A 224 32.84 5.30 -23.36
N ALA A 225 31.53 5.45 -23.53
CA ALA A 225 30.97 6.44 -24.46
C ALA A 225 31.33 7.89 -24.06
N ILE A 226 31.32 8.21 -22.76
CA ILE A 226 31.72 9.50 -22.23
C ILE A 226 33.23 9.73 -22.48
N LYS A 227 34.08 8.73 -22.19
CA LYS A 227 35.54 8.84 -22.41
C LYS A 227 35.88 9.01 -23.87
N THR A 228 35.21 8.25 -24.76
CA THR A 228 35.40 8.35 -26.20
C THR A 228 35.03 9.74 -26.73
N LYS A 229 33.88 10.26 -26.31
CA LYS A 229 33.45 11.63 -26.67
C LYS A 229 34.36 12.72 -26.13
N ASN A 230 34.86 12.55 -24.92
CA ASN A 230 35.82 13.49 -24.34
C ASN A 230 37.12 13.47 -25.12
N LEU A 231 37.61 12.30 -25.54
CA LEU A 231 38.83 12.14 -26.33
C LEU A 231 38.67 12.73 -27.74
N GLU A 232 37.52 12.52 -28.37
CA GLU A 232 37.18 13.16 -29.65
C GLU A 232 37.10 14.68 -29.53
N ALA A 233 36.46 15.19 -28.47
CA ALA A 233 36.40 16.62 -28.20
C ALA A 233 37.79 17.24 -27.95
N GLU A 234 38.66 16.53 -27.26
CA GLU A 234 40.03 16.97 -27.00
C GLU A 234 40.87 16.94 -28.27
N GLN A 235 40.73 15.90 -29.11
CA GLN A 235 41.38 15.85 -30.43
C GLN A 235 40.89 16.98 -31.35
N GLN A 236 39.62 17.30 -31.33
CA GLN A 236 39.07 18.43 -32.09
C GLN A 236 39.58 19.76 -31.57
N ARG A 237 39.65 19.94 -30.25
CA ARG A 237 40.25 21.14 -29.62
C ARG A 237 41.70 21.30 -30.03
N LEU A 238 42.48 20.20 -30.00
CA LEU A 238 43.90 20.23 -30.42
C LEU A 238 44.06 20.52 -31.92
N LYS A 239 43.17 20.00 -32.78
CA LYS A 239 43.14 20.36 -34.22
C LYS A 239 42.82 21.83 -34.43
N ILE A 240 41.79 22.33 -33.76
CA ILE A 240 41.42 23.76 -33.84
C ILE A 240 42.55 24.64 -33.31
N SER A 241 43.17 24.28 -32.19
CA SER A 241 44.30 25.02 -31.61
C SER A 241 45.50 25.02 -32.56
N ARG A 242 45.79 23.88 -33.22
CA ARG A 242 46.85 23.84 -34.26
C ARG A 242 46.48 24.68 -35.47
N GLU A 243 45.27 24.60 -35.95
CA GLU A 243 44.77 25.41 -37.06
C GLU A 243 44.84 26.92 -36.72
N GLU A 244 44.45 27.26 -35.48
CA GLU A 244 44.60 28.63 -34.97
C GLU A 244 46.05 29.07 -34.88
N GLU A 245 46.95 28.19 -34.42
CA GLU A 245 48.37 28.50 -34.35
C GLU A 245 49.00 28.62 -35.75
N TYR A 246 48.66 27.72 -36.66
CA TYR A 246 49.06 27.82 -38.07
C TYR A 246 48.45 29.08 -38.74
N ALA A 247 47.18 29.37 -38.49
CA ALA A 247 46.53 30.58 -38.99
C ALA A 247 47.16 31.87 -38.42
N LYS A 248 47.55 31.85 -37.12
CA LYS A 248 48.30 32.96 -36.52
C LYS A 248 49.73 33.13 -37.12
N LEU A 249 50.43 32.02 -37.30
CA LEU A 249 51.73 32.06 -37.95
C LEU A 249 51.66 32.50 -39.42
N GLU A 250 50.68 32.09 -40.14
CA GLU A 250 50.39 32.49 -41.49
C GLU A 250 49.96 33.97 -41.59
N GLN A 251 49.11 34.40 -40.66
CA GLN A 251 48.71 35.78 -40.50
C GLN A 251 49.92 36.71 -40.12
N GLU A 252 50.78 36.24 -39.18
CA GLU A 252 52.00 36.99 -38.87
C GLU A 252 52.94 37.10 -40.07
N ARG A 253 53.09 36.03 -40.86
CA ARG A 253 53.78 36.03 -42.11
C ARG A 253 53.16 36.98 -43.16
N GLU A 254 51.82 36.91 -43.30
CA GLU A 254 51.12 37.82 -44.20
C GLU A 254 51.21 39.28 -43.74
N ILE A 255 51.06 39.51 -42.41
CA ILE A 255 51.19 40.85 -41.84
C ILE A 255 52.66 41.37 -42.07
N ALA A 256 53.64 40.49 -41.91
CA ALA A 256 55.01 40.83 -42.17
C ALA A 256 55.32 41.14 -43.66
N VAL A 257 54.68 40.40 -44.58
CA VAL A 257 54.76 40.60 -46.02
C VAL A 257 53.96 41.84 -46.44
N ARG A 258 52.77 42.08 -45.89
CA ARG A 258 51.87 43.22 -46.25
C ARG A 258 52.17 44.54 -45.54
N ARG A 259 53.03 44.51 -44.47
CA ARG A 259 53.58 45.72 -43.92
C ARG A 259 54.56 46.40 -44.93
N ALA A 260 54.97 45.66 -45.96
CA ALA A 260 55.76 46.19 -47.04
C ALA A 260 54.95 46.80 -48.19
N GLU A 261 53.67 46.56 -48.27
CA GLU A 261 52.82 47.06 -49.35
C GLU A 261 51.49 47.60 -48.83
N GLN A 262 51.07 48.74 -49.42
CA GLN A 262 49.90 49.57 -49.00
C GLN A 262 48.51 48.91 -49.15
N GLU A 263 48.38 47.58 -49.15
CA GLU A 263 47.12 46.87 -49.35
C GLU A 263 46.44 46.34 -48.04
N ALA A 264 46.94 46.75 -46.90
CA ALA A 264 46.45 46.24 -45.59
C ALA A 264 44.97 46.49 -45.26
N SER A 265 44.32 47.47 -45.89
CA SER A 265 42.93 47.82 -45.52
C SER A 265 41.88 46.96 -46.15
N ILE A 266 42.10 46.31 -47.28
CA ILE A 266 41.11 45.43 -47.94
C ILE A 266 41.11 44.04 -47.31
N ALA A 267 42.29 43.53 -46.92
CA ALA A 267 42.43 42.24 -46.26
C ALA A 267 41.87 42.24 -44.85
N GLU A 268 41.88 43.38 -44.15
CA GLU A 268 41.27 43.52 -42.81
C GLU A 268 39.75 43.39 -42.81
N GLN A 269 39.07 43.96 -43.84
CA GLN A 269 37.62 43.84 -43.97
C GLN A 269 37.15 42.43 -44.37
N GLU A 270 37.93 41.71 -45.18
CA GLU A 270 37.62 40.34 -45.57
C GLU A 270 37.90 39.35 -44.42
N ALA A 271 38.96 39.54 -43.62
CA ALA A 271 39.28 38.76 -42.45
C ALA A 271 38.20 38.94 -41.36
N GLN A 272 37.67 40.15 -41.21
CA GLN A 272 36.64 40.43 -40.21
C GLN A 272 35.30 39.75 -40.58
N LYS A 273 34.93 39.79 -41.88
CA LYS A 273 33.74 39.06 -42.35
C LYS A 273 33.83 37.53 -42.19
N LYS A 274 35.03 36.95 -42.35
CA LYS A 274 35.23 35.54 -42.11
C LYS A 274 35.14 35.20 -40.64
N ARG A 275 35.64 36.05 -39.72
CA ARG A 275 35.49 35.88 -38.30
C ARG A 275 34.03 35.94 -37.83
N GLU A 276 33.25 36.91 -38.29
CA GLU A 276 31.82 37.01 -37.95
C GLU A 276 31.02 35.81 -38.42
N ALA A 277 31.33 35.27 -39.63
CA ALA A 277 30.66 34.05 -40.12
C ALA A 277 31.05 32.78 -39.36
N GLU A 278 32.28 32.72 -38.85
CA GLU A 278 32.76 31.56 -38.04
C GLU A 278 32.28 31.64 -36.60
N GLU A 279 32.23 32.84 -36.02
CA GLU A 279 31.63 33.07 -34.69
C GLU A 279 30.12 32.76 -34.69
N ALA A 280 29.41 33.11 -35.76
CA ALA A 280 28.01 32.74 -35.93
C ALA A 280 27.80 31.20 -36.05
N LYS A 281 28.74 30.52 -36.73
CA LYS A 281 28.73 29.05 -36.79
C LYS A 281 29.02 28.40 -35.42
N ILE A 282 30.05 28.87 -34.74
CA ILE A 282 30.39 28.36 -33.40
C ILE A 282 29.30 28.66 -32.37
N ALA A 283 28.65 29.83 -32.49
CA ALA A 283 27.49 30.13 -31.65
C ALA A 283 26.31 29.17 -31.90
N ALA A 284 26.04 28.83 -33.16
CA ALA A 284 25.00 27.86 -33.52
C ALA A 284 25.34 26.43 -33.06
N GLU A 285 26.60 26.00 -33.19
CA GLU A 285 27.02 24.69 -32.67
C GLU A 285 26.97 24.62 -31.13
N ARG A 286 27.40 25.68 -30.45
CA ARG A 286 27.26 25.75 -28.98
C ARG A 286 25.82 25.73 -28.51
N GLU A 287 24.93 26.38 -29.25
CA GLU A 287 23.50 26.34 -28.90
C GLU A 287 22.89 24.94 -29.05
N VAL A 288 23.32 24.21 -30.09
CA VAL A 288 22.89 22.81 -30.31
C VAL A 288 23.48 21.89 -29.22
N ASP A 289 24.74 22.05 -28.88
CA ASP A 289 25.39 21.25 -27.82
C ASP A 289 24.82 21.55 -26.43
N LEU A 290 24.50 22.82 -26.12
CA LEU A 290 23.85 23.18 -24.87
C LEU A 290 22.44 22.59 -24.77
N LYS A 291 21.67 22.59 -25.86
CA LYS A 291 20.34 21.95 -25.89
C LYS A 291 20.43 20.43 -25.71
N ARG A 292 21.48 19.81 -26.28
CA ARG A 292 21.72 18.37 -26.10
C ARG A 292 22.13 18.01 -24.69
N ILE A 293 23.04 18.78 -24.09
CA ILE A 293 23.46 18.60 -22.70
C ILE A 293 22.31 18.86 -21.71
N ALA A 294 21.45 19.83 -22.01
CA ALA A 294 20.24 20.07 -21.21
C ALA A 294 19.29 18.87 -21.26
N ALA A 295 19.00 18.34 -22.46
CA ALA A 295 18.15 17.18 -22.63
C ALA A 295 18.72 15.91 -21.96
N GLU A 296 20.04 15.69 -22.05
CA GLU A 296 20.72 14.58 -21.35
C GLU A 296 20.72 14.76 -19.81
N ARG A 297 20.82 16.01 -19.33
CA ARG A 297 20.69 16.31 -17.90
C ARG A 297 19.28 16.09 -17.38
N ASP A 298 18.27 16.47 -18.16
CA ASP A 298 16.88 16.29 -17.76
C ASP A 298 16.52 14.80 -17.67
N ILE A 299 16.95 13.98 -18.64
CA ILE A 299 16.81 12.53 -18.59
C ILE A 299 17.53 11.95 -17.37
N LYS A 300 18.78 12.37 -17.14
CA LYS A 300 19.57 11.88 -16.01
C LYS A 300 19.01 12.32 -14.65
N ASN A 301 18.47 13.54 -14.56
CA ASN A 301 17.80 14.03 -13.36
C ASN A 301 16.47 13.30 -13.10
N GLU A 302 15.78 12.92 -14.15
CA GLU A 302 14.55 12.11 -14.02
C GLU A 302 14.87 10.69 -13.54
N ASP A 303 15.93 10.09 -14.04
CA ASP A 303 16.42 8.78 -13.57
C ASP A 303 16.94 8.85 -12.12
N ILE A 304 17.66 9.92 -11.77
CA ILE A 304 18.10 10.15 -10.38
C ILE A 304 16.91 10.39 -9.45
N ARG A 305 15.89 11.15 -9.88
CA ARG A 305 14.65 11.33 -9.09
C ARG A 305 13.89 10.03 -8.89
N LYS A 306 13.82 9.19 -9.94
CA LYS A 306 13.22 7.86 -9.82
C LYS A 306 14.02 6.97 -8.86
N ALA A 307 15.35 6.97 -8.97
CA ALA A 307 16.21 6.23 -8.05
C ALA A 307 16.11 6.75 -6.61
N GLN A 308 16.11 8.08 -6.42
CA GLN A 308 15.95 8.70 -5.10
C GLN A 308 14.56 8.45 -4.50
N ALA A 309 13.50 8.44 -5.32
CA ALA A 309 12.15 8.12 -4.86
C ALA A 309 12.06 6.67 -4.37
N VAL A 310 12.72 5.74 -5.08
CA VAL A 310 12.82 4.33 -4.65
C VAL A 310 13.63 4.22 -3.36
N GLU A 311 14.77 4.91 -3.28
CA GLU A 311 15.65 4.90 -2.10
C GLU A 311 14.98 5.58 -0.89
N GLN A 312 14.26 6.68 -1.10
CA GLN A 312 13.49 7.33 -0.04
C GLN A 312 12.36 6.42 0.46
N ALA A 313 11.66 5.74 -0.45
CA ALA A 313 10.64 4.77 -0.07
C ALA A 313 11.23 3.58 0.72
N GLU A 314 12.44 3.11 0.34
CA GLU A 314 13.15 2.10 1.11
C GLU A 314 13.61 2.60 2.49
N VAL A 315 14.10 3.84 2.56
CA VAL A 315 14.53 4.48 3.81
C VAL A 315 13.33 4.75 4.74
N GLU A 316 12.22 5.24 4.21
CA GLU A 316 10.99 5.41 5.00
C GLU A 316 10.45 4.08 5.50
N ARG A 317 10.52 3.05 4.66
CA ARG A 317 10.15 1.69 5.05
C ARG A 317 11.06 1.15 6.15
N ARG A 318 12.39 1.33 6.03
CA ARG A 318 13.36 0.94 7.08
C ARG A 318 13.09 1.69 8.37
N LYS A 319 12.86 3.00 8.30
CA LYS A 319 12.50 3.82 9.48
C LYS A 319 11.20 3.38 10.12
N ALA A 320 10.19 3.04 9.30
CA ALA A 320 8.91 2.55 9.82
C ALA A 320 9.06 1.19 10.51
N ILE A 321 9.91 0.31 9.98
CA ILE A 321 10.24 -0.99 10.61
C ILE A 321 11.02 -0.76 11.91
N GLU A 322 12.02 0.12 11.89
CA GLU A 322 12.86 0.42 13.06
C GLU A 322 12.07 1.11 14.17
N LEU A 323 11.15 2.01 13.83
CA LEU A 323 10.19 2.59 14.78
C LEU A 323 9.26 1.54 15.37
N ALA A 324 8.75 0.62 14.53
CA ALA A 324 7.90 -0.45 15.00
C ALA A 324 8.64 -1.47 15.88
N GLU A 325 9.96 -1.68 15.64
CA GLU A 325 10.82 -2.49 16.50
C GLU A 325 11.16 -1.76 17.82
N GLN A 326 11.40 -0.44 17.76
CA GLN A 326 11.60 0.39 18.96
C GLN A 326 10.34 0.42 19.82
N ASP A 327 9.16 0.63 19.21
CA ASP A 327 7.88 0.60 19.92
C ASP A 327 7.62 -0.78 20.57
N ARG A 328 8.00 -1.87 19.88
CA ARG A 328 7.95 -3.22 20.46
C ARG A 328 8.94 -3.40 21.60
N ALA A 329 10.17 -2.91 21.45
CA ALA A 329 11.18 -2.98 22.49
C ALA A 329 10.76 -2.18 23.73
N ILE A 330 10.14 -1.02 23.54
CA ILE A 330 9.55 -0.19 24.60
C ILE A 330 8.40 -0.93 25.28
N ALA A 331 7.47 -1.48 24.50
CA ALA A 331 6.33 -2.23 25.03
C ALA A 331 6.76 -3.50 25.81
N VAL A 332 7.83 -4.17 25.35
CA VAL A 332 8.42 -5.32 26.06
C VAL A 332 9.14 -4.87 27.32
N ALA A 333 9.85 -3.72 27.26
CA ALA A 333 10.53 -3.15 28.42
C ALA A 333 9.53 -2.65 29.49
N GLU A 334 8.43 -2.04 29.06
CA GLU A 334 7.33 -1.63 29.96
C GLU A 334 6.66 -2.84 30.62
N LYS A 335 6.43 -3.91 29.82
CA LYS A 335 5.85 -5.14 30.33
C LYS A 335 6.79 -5.87 31.33
N SER A 336 8.09 -5.89 31.02
CA SER A 336 9.10 -6.46 31.95
C SER A 336 9.28 -5.63 33.21
N ARG A 337 9.10 -4.30 33.11
CA ARG A 337 9.12 -3.38 34.26
C ARG A 337 7.89 -3.56 35.12
N ALA A 338 6.71 -3.67 34.52
CA ALA A 338 5.48 -3.99 35.26
C ALA A 338 5.51 -5.37 35.92
N GLU A 339 6.13 -6.36 35.27
CA GLU A 339 6.34 -7.70 35.88
C GLU A 339 7.39 -7.68 37.01
N SER A 340 8.40 -6.80 36.91
CA SER A 340 9.40 -6.65 38.00
C SER A 340 8.86 -5.85 39.17
N GLU A 341 8.01 -4.84 38.93
CA GLU A 341 7.31 -4.09 40.00
C GLU A 341 6.26 -4.95 40.68
N ALA A 342 5.52 -5.80 39.95
CA ALA A 342 4.58 -6.75 40.53
C ALA A 342 5.26 -7.88 41.34
N LYS A 343 6.54 -8.17 41.05
CA LYS A 343 7.34 -9.10 41.87
C LYS A 343 7.97 -8.46 43.10
N ALA A 344 8.16 -7.14 43.08
CA ALA A 344 8.70 -6.40 44.23
C ALA A 344 7.64 -6.06 45.30
N GLU A 345 6.34 -6.15 44.96
CA GLU A 345 5.23 -6.00 45.94
C GLU A 345 4.76 -7.33 46.54
N ALA A 346 5.32 -8.46 46.10
CA ALA A 346 4.93 -9.81 46.56
C ALA A 346 5.96 -10.49 47.48
N ASP A 347 7.11 -9.80 47.80
CA ASP A 347 8.04 -10.13 48.85
C ASP A 347 8.01 -9.03 49.93
#